data_91377a7f0d32a8c1cacf31c81deaa85a
#
_entry.id   91377a7f0d32a8c1cacf31c81deaa85a
#
_cell.length_a   1.000
_cell.length_b   1.000
_cell.length_c   1.000
_cell.angle_alpha   90.00
_cell.angle_beta   90.00
_cell.angle_gamma   90.00
#
_symmetry.space_group_name_H-M   'P 1'
#
loop_
_entity.id
_entity.type
_entity.pdbx_description
1 polymer ?
#
loop_
_entity_poly.entity_id
_entity_poly.type
_entity_poly.pdbx_seq_one_letter_code
_entity_poly.pdbx_strand_id
1 'polypeptide(L)'
;ASLGLNTYLLDPTYDNNNNLTGYASNASVSTGLKQQQIINTKGGISAFSIGVGSNYNDVFYIGGSININTLKYIRNSSFRETDATNVTNNDFNYFVADDYLRTDGTGASINLGIIFKPVEALRVGLNFHSPSWYSFKDTYHSSLTTDTEGYAGVKSQSSLDLNDGYSGEYTYRYKTPLRLGAGLAYIFGTQADVSSQKGFITADVEYVSYKGNAFNTQDNTNQADKDYFTDLNNTIDNVFKSAVNFRLGGELKFETVMVRAGFGYYGNPYSNNYFGNQPGDVTNASRMNISGGLGWRNKGMFVDLAYIHQIIKDAYYPYRLDEG
;
A
#
# COMPACT_ATOMS: atom_id res chain seq x y z
N ALA A 1 -6.53 -12.54 -22.04
CA ALA A 1 -7.45 -13.09 -23.04
C ALA A 1 -7.39 -14.64 -23.08
N SER A 2 -6.21 -15.29 -23.07
CA SER A 2 -6.09 -16.76 -23.28
C SER A 2 -6.95 -17.60 -22.31
N LEU A 3 -6.96 -17.27 -21.00
CA LEU A 3 -7.80 -18.00 -20.04
C LEU A 3 -9.29 -17.82 -20.36
N GLY A 4 -9.73 -16.61 -20.69
CA GLY A 4 -11.12 -16.33 -21.02
C GLY A 4 -11.60 -17.02 -22.29
N LEU A 5 -10.73 -17.11 -23.30
CA LEU A 5 -11.02 -17.85 -24.55
C LEU A 5 -11.11 -19.36 -24.30
N ASN A 6 -10.15 -19.93 -23.56
CA ASN A 6 -10.10 -21.35 -23.29
C ASN A 6 -11.22 -21.85 -22.35
N THR A 7 -11.83 -20.92 -21.61
CA THR A 7 -12.97 -21.20 -20.73
C THR A 7 -14.31 -20.74 -21.28
N TYR A 8 -14.33 -20.22 -22.51
CA TYR A 8 -15.52 -19.68 -23.18
C TYR A 8 -16.21 -18.53 -22.43
N LEU A 9 -15.47 -17.80 -21.58
CA LEU A 9 -15.94 -16.53 -21.01
C LEU A 9 -15.90 -15.42 -22.05
N LEU A 10 -14.94 -15.52 -22.98
CA LEU A 10 -14.74 -14.59 -24.07
C LEU A 10 -14.81 -15.33 -25.41
N ASP A 11 -15.54 -14.76 -26.34
CA ASP A 11 -15.57 -15.22 -27.73
C ASP A 11 -14.91 -14.18 -28.65
N PRO A 12 -14.10 -14.60 -29.65
CA PRO A 12 -13.50 -13.67 -30.58
C PRO A 12 -14.55 -13.10 -31.52
N THR A 13 -14.48 -11.79 -31.79
CA THR A 13 -15.33 -11.10 -32.77
C THR A 13 -14.53 -10.77 -34.02
N TYR A 14 -15.17 -10.89 -35.20
CA TYR A 14 -14.52 -10.71 -36.47
C TYR A 14 -15.32 -9.70 -37.36
N ASP A 15 -14.59 -8.99 -38.22
CA ASP A 15 -15.19 -8.15 -39.27
C ASP A 15 -15.66 -8.99 -40.47
N ASN A 16 -16.29 -8.31 -41.47
CA ASN A 16 -16.77 -8.98 -42.68
C ASN A 16 -15.66 -9.58 -43.57
N ASN A 17 -14.40 -9.24 -43.30
CA ASN A 17 -13.21 -9.76 -43.95
C ASN A 17 -12.50 -10.86 -43.15
N ASN A 18 -13.14 -11.33 -42.06
CA ASN A 18 -12.61 -12.32 -41.12
C ASN A 18 -11.34 -11.88 -40.35
N ASN A 19 -11.16 -10.56 -40.17
CA ASN A 19 -10.11 -10.03 -39.29
C ASN A 19 -10.65 -9.93 -37.86
N LEU A 20 -9.85 -10.33 -36.87
CA LEU A 20 -10.17 -10.20 -35.46
C LEU A 20 -10.36 -8.72 -35.10
N THR A 21 -11.55 -8.34 -34.62
CA THR A 21 -11.90 -6.96 -34.21
C THR A 21 -11.92 -6.79 -32.69
N GLY A 22 -12.08 -7.87 -31.92
CA GLY A 22 -12.14 -7.82 -30.47
C GLY A 22 -12.61 -9.11 -29.84
N TYR A 23 -13.15 -8.98 -28.64
CA TYR A 23 -13.70 -10.09 -27.87
C TYR A 23 -15.03 -9.68 -27.27
N ALA A 24 -16.03 -10.55 -27.36
CA ALA A 24 -17.31 -10.41 -26.68
C ALA A 24 -17.29 -11.24 -25.39
N SER A 25 -17.88 -10.71 -24.32
CA SER A 25 -18.04 -11.45 -23.06
C SER A 25 -19.40 -12.16 -23.03
N ASN A 26 -19.41 -13.41 -22.62
CA ASN A 26 -20.63 -14.16 -22.34
C ASN A 26 -21.26 -13.76 -21.00
N ALA A 27 -20.53 -13.07 -20.12
CA ALA A 27 -21.08 -12.45 -18.92
C ALA A 27 -21.92 -11.21 -19.30
N SER A 28 -23.24 -11.29 -19.17
CA SER A 28 -24.13 -10.21 -19.53
C SER A 28 -24.17 -9.13 -18.45
N VAL A 29 -23.50 -8.01 -18.71
CA VAL A 29 -23.51 -6.83 -17.81
C VAL A 29 -24.86 -6.15 -17.77
N SER A 30 -25.64 -6.18 -18.87
CA SER A 30 -26.92 -5.51 -18.99
C SER A 30 -28.03 -6.09 -18.10
N THR A 31 -27.94 -7.37 -17.75
CA THR A 31 -28.92 -8.06 -16.90
C THR A 31 -28.57 -8.01 -15.42
N GLY A 32 -27.36 -7.54 -15.10
CA GLY A 32 -26.82 -7.42 -13.77
C GLY A 32 -26.01 -8.64 -13.33
N LEU A 33 -24.91 -8.37 -12.64
CA LEU A 33 -23.99 -9.36 -12.09
C LEU A 33 -23.85 -9.18 -10.58
N LYS A 34 -23.81 -10.28 -9.85
CA LYS A 34 -23.44 -10.27 -8.44
C LYS A 34 -21.96 -10.53 -8.33
N GLN A 35 -21.23 -9.56 -7.77
CA GLN A 35 -19.78 -9.61 -7.59
C GLN A 35 -19.41 -10.01 -6.17
N GLN A 36 -18.39 -10.84 -6.03
CA GLN A 36 -17.76 -11.19 -4.75
C GLN A 36 -16.26 -11.23 -4.94
N GLN A 37 -15.52 -10.59 -4.03
CA GLN A 37 -14.06 -10.70 -3.99
C GLN A 37 -13.58 -11.10 -2.61
N ILE A 38 -12.61 -12.01 -2.58
CA ILE A 38 -11.89 -12.44 -1.37
C ILE A 38 -10.41 -12.22 -1.63
N ILE A 39 -9.75 -11.44 -0.76
CA ILE A 39 -8.32 -11.21 -0.82
C ILE A 39 -7.68 -11.64 0.49
N ASN A 40 -6.72 -12.57 0.41
CA ASN A 40 -5.90 -12.99 1.53
C ASN A 40 -4.46 -12.55 1.30
N THR A 41 -3.90 -11.79 2.24
CA THR A 41 -2.52 -11.35 2.17
C THR A 41 -1.72 -11.84 3.37
N LYS A 42 -0.45 -12.22 3.12
CA LYS A 42 0.50 -12.61 4.16
C LYS A 42 1.87 -12.02 3.82
N GLY A 43 2.63 -11.70 4.85
CA GLY A 43 4.02 -11.26 4.67
C GLY A 43 4.41 -10.18 5.63
N GLY A 44 5.56 -9.56 5.33
CA GLY A 44 6.11 -8.50 6.13
C GLY A 44 7.41 -7.97 5.56
N ILE A 45 7.89 -6.89 6.17
CA ILE A 45 9.20 -6.33 5.92
C ILE A 45 10.01 -6.48 7.21
N SER A 46 11.19 -7.08 7.10
CA SER A 46 12.17 -7.15 8.17
C SER A 46 13.34 -6.24 7.82
N ALA A 47 13.85 -5.50 8.81
CA ALA A 47 15.00 -4.63 8.63
C ALA A 47 16.13 -5.03 9.58
N PHE A 48 17.32 -5.28 9.04
CA PHE A 48 18.54 -5.33 9.80
C PHE A 48 19.18 -3.94 9.75
N SER A 49 19.35 -3.31 10.91
CA SER A 49 19.82 -1.93 11.01
C SER A 49 21.11 -1.85 11.83
N ILE A 50 22.10 -1.13 11.28
CA ILE A 50 23.30 -0.73 11.99
C ILE A 50 23.26 0.79 12.11
N GLY A 51 23.31 1.30 13.33
CA GLY A 51 23.25 2.73 13.60
C GLY A 51 24.33 3.20 14.54
N VAL A 52 24.67 4.47 14.39
CA VAL A 52 25.58 5.19 15.29
C VAL A 52 24.93 6.49 15.71
N GLY A 53 25.22 6.93 16.92
CA GLY A 53 24.75 8.20 17.45
C GLY A 53 25.79 8.85 18.33
N SER A 54 25.76 10.15 18.39
CA SER A 54 26.61 10.99 19.21
C SER A 54 25.81 12.08 19.88
N ASN A 55 26.26 12.46 21.07
CA ASN A 55 25.71 13.51 21.89
C ASN A 55 26.80 14.56 22.18
N TYR A 56 26.50 15.81 22.00
CA TYR A 56 27.37 16.92 22.36
C TYR A 56 26.71 17.78 23.43
N ASN A 57 27.29 17.76 24.64
CA ASN A 57 26.89 18.55 25.83
C ASN A 57 25.41 18.40 26.23
N ASP A 58 24.76 17.27 25.94
CA ASP A 58 23.33 17.03 26.14
C ASP A 58 22.39 18.09 25.49
N VAL A 59 22.92 18.86 24.53
CA VAL A 59 22.23 19.89 23.78
C VAL A 59 22.00 19.46 22.34
N PHE A 60 22.97 18.79 21.74
CA PHE A 60 22.91 18.42 20.34
C PHE A 60 23.18 16.93 20.17
N TYR A 61 22.24 16.23 19.52
CA TYR A 61 22.32 14.81 19.25
C TYR A 61 22.25 14.59 17.74
N ILE A 62 23.12 13.79 17.20
CA ILE A 62 23.14 13.39 15.80
C ILE A 62 23.23 11.87 15.71
N GLY A 63 22.51 11.28 14.79
CA GLY A 63 22.56 9.85 14.56
C GLY A 63 22.20 9.48 13.13
N GLY A 64 22.63 8.30 12.76
CA GLY A 64 22.29 7.73 11.47
C GLY A 64 22.32 6.22 11.48
N SER A 65 21.61 5.61 10.57
CA SER A 65 21.60 4.16 10.37
C SER A 65 21.57 3.79 8.90
N ILE A 66 22.17 2.66 8.59
CA ILE A 66 22.01 1.94 7.32
C ILE A 66 21.13 0.74 7.60
N ASN A 67 20.13 0.54 6.75
CA ASN A 67 19.17 -0.53 6.92
C ASN A 67 19.20 -1.43 5.68
N ILE A 68 19.26 -2.75 5.93
CA ILE A 68 19.07 -3.79 4.91
C ILE A 68 17.69 -4.37 5.16
N ASN A 69 16.80 -4.20 4.18
CA ASN A 69 15.41 -4.60 4.27
C ASN A 69 15.19 -5.87 3.46
N THR A 70 14.45 -6.83 4.04
CA THR A 70 13.93 -7.99 3.31
C THR A 70 12.42 -7.92 3.31
N LEU A 71 11.81 -8.16 2.16
CA LEU A 71 10.35 -8.15 1.98
C LEU A 71 9.91 -9.53 1.51
N LYS A 72 8.85 -10.02 2.10
CA LYS A 72 8.08 -11.15 1.59
C LYS A 72 6.61 -10.78 1.61
N TYR A 73 5.94 -10.89 0.48
CA TYR A 73 4.52 -10.62 0.32
C TYR A 73 3.88 -11.74 -0.47
N ILE A 74 2.74 -12.25 -0.01
CA ILE A 74 1.94 -13.25 -0.70
C ILE A 74 0.50 -12.73 -0.74
N ARG A 75 -0.11 -12.74 -1.91
CA ARG A 75 -1.51 -12.40 -2.13
C ARG A 75 -2.20 -13.54 -2.86
N ASN A 76 -3.31 -14.00 -2.31
CA ASN A 76 -4.28 -14.84 -3.00
C ASN A 76 -5.55 -14.03 -3.16
N SER A 77 -6.02 -13.87 -4.38
CA SER A 77 -7.25 -13.16 -4.72
C SER A 77 -8.18 -14.10 -5.46
N SER A 78 -9.44 -14.14 -5.04
CA SER A 78 -10.51 -14.86 -5.74
C SER A 78 -11.61 -13.87 -6.06
N PHE A 79 -11.90 -13.66 -7.33
CA PHE A 79 -12.95 -12.79 -7.81
C PHE A 79 -14.01 -13.63 -8.52
N ARG A 80 -15.26 -13.51 -8.07
CA ARG A 80 -16.40 -14.25 -8.62
C ARG A 80 -17.46 -13.27 -9.12
N GLU A 81 -17.94 -13.50 -10.32
CA GLU A 81 -19.19 -12.94 -10.83
C GLU A 81 -20.20 -14.05 -11.06
N THR A 82 -21.45 -13.75 -10.74
CA THR A 82 -22.56 -14.68 -10.89
C THR A 82 -23.73 -13.93 -11.54
N ASP A 83 -24.45 -14.59 -12.42
CA ASP A 83 -25.70 -14.07 -12.96
C ASP A 83 -26.67 -13.72 -11.81
N ALA A 84 -27.22 -12.52 -11.85
CA ALA A 84 -28.18 -12.03 -10.85
C ALA A 84 -29.64 -12.29 -11.24
N THR A 85 -29.91 -12.80 -12.44
CA THR A 85 -31.29 -12.89 -13.00
C THR A 85 -32.04 -14.14 -12.60
N ASN A 86 -31.37 -15.19 -12.14
CA ASN A 86 -31.91 -16.55 -11.97
C ASN A 86 -32.51 -17.17 -13.26
N VAL A 87 -32.17 -16.63 -14.43
CA VAL A 87 -32.55 -17.23 -15.73
C VAL A 87 -31.53 -18.30 -16.05
N THR A 88 -32.00 -19.50 -16.26
CA THR A 88 -31.17 -20.62 -16.72
C THR A 88 -31.15 -20.67 -18.24
N ASN A 89 -30.04 -21.12 -18.84
CA ASN A 89 -29.82 -21.20 -20.29
C ASN A 89 -29.74 -19.83 -20.99
N ASN A 90 -29.08 -18.87 -20.34
CA ASN A 90 -28.68 -17.60 -20.94
C ASN A 90 -27.19 -17.53 -21.26
N ASP A 91 -26.54 -18.71 -21.31
CA ASP A 91 -25.14 -18.95 -21.63
C ASP A 91 -24.13 -18.42 -20.63
N PHE A 92 -24.59 -18.02 -19.40
CA PHE A 92 -23.72 -17.58 -18.34
C PHE A 92 -24.34 -17.78 -16.95
N ASN A 93 -23.72 -18.61 -16.11
CA ASN A 93 -24.05 -18.77 -14.68
C ASN A 93 -23.04 -18.04 -13.77
N TYR A 94 -21.73 -18.32 -13.93
CA TYR A 94 -20.69 -17.63 -13.17
C TYR A 94 -19.31 -17.77 -13.80
N PHE A 95 -18.39 -16.92 -13.35
CA PHE A 95 -16.96 -17.20 -13.41
C PHE A 95 -16.28 -16.98 -12.07
N VAL A 96 -15.14 -17.64 -11.87
CA VAL A 96 -14.22 -17.42 -10.76
C VAL A 96 -12.82 -17.22 -11.34
N ALA A 97 -12.22 -16.07 -11.04
CA ALA A 97 -10.83 -15.76 -11.38
C ALA A 97 -10.00 -15.80 -10.09
N ASP A 98 -9.06 -16.74 -10.02
CA ASP A 98 -8.14 -16.89 -8.90
C ASP A 98 -6.75 -16.44 -9.32
N ASP A 99 -6.14 -15.54 -8.52
CA ASP A 99 -4.80 -15.03 -8.75
C ASP A 99 -3.91 -15.30 -7.54
N TYR A 100 -2.71 -15.77 -7.80
CA TYR A 100 -1.62 -15.91 -6.87
C TYR A 100 -0.48 -14.97 -7.24
N LEU A 101 0.00 -14.21 -6.25
CA LEU A 101 1.20 -13.39 -6.37
C LEU A 101 2.07 -13.59 -5.14
N ARG A 102 3.34 -13.84 -5.36
CA ARG A 102 4.38 -13.80 -4.33
C ARG A 102 5.47 -12.84 -4.77
N THR A 103 5.78 -11.86 -3.91
CA THR A 103 6.90 -10.94 -4.08
C THR A 103 7.94 -11.21 -3.00
N ASP A 104 9.15 -11.52 -3.40
CA ASP A 104 10.33 -11.56 -2.53
C ASP A 104 11.26 -10.38 -2.90
N GLY A 105 11.83 -9.72 -1.90
CA GLY A 105 12.65 -8.56 -2.16
C GLY A 105 13.72 -8.30 -1.12
N THR A 106 14.80 -7.69 -1.56
CA THR A 106 15.87 -7.16 -0.70
C THR A 106 16.18 -5.74 -1.11
N GLY A 107 16.38 -4.86 -0.13
CA GLY A 107 16.67 -3.45 -0.38
C GLY A 107 17.53 -2.83 0.70
N ALA A 108 17.97 -1.61 0.45
CA ALA A 108 18.75 -0.83 1.40
C ALA A 108 18.22 0.60 1.51
N SER A 109 18.39 1.20 2.69
CA SER A 109 18.05 2.60 2.96
C SER A 109 18.95 3.20 4.03
N ILE A 110 18.95 4.53 4.09
CA ILE A 110 19.72 5.31 5.07
C ILE A 110 18.75 6.21 5.83
N ASN A 111 18.90 6.26 7.16
CA ASN A 111 18.19 7.20 8.00
C ASN A 111 19.19 8.12 8.71
N LEU A 112 18.88 9.40 8.78
CA LEU A 112 19.64 10.40 9.53
C LEU A 112 18.69 11.15 10.45
N GLY A 113 19.18 11.52 11.63
CA GLY A 113 18.41 12.27 12.62
C GLY A 113 19.26 13.24 13.41
N ILE A 114 18.68 14.39 13.74
CA ILE A 114 19.25 15.41 14.59
C ILE A 114 18.21 15.80 15.63
N ILE A 115 18.64 15.93 16.89
CA ILE A 115 17.83 16.51 17.95
C ILE A 115 18.62 17.67 18.58
N PHE A 116 17.99 18.81 18.65
CA PHE A 116 18.51 20.00 19.34
C PHE A 116 17.66 20.28 20.57
N LYS A 117 18.30 20.42 21.72
CA LYS A 117 17.70 20.66 23.03
C LYS A 117 18.22 22.01 23.56
N PRO A 118 17.61 23.13 23.13
CA PRO A 118 18.08 24.45 23.56
C PRO A 118 17.89 24.73 25.05
N VAL A 119 16.86 24.13 25.64
CA VAL A 119 16.56 24.15 27.07
C VAL A 119 15.99 22.79 27.50
N GLU A 120 16.00 22.49 28.79
CA GLU A 120 15.55 21.21 29.33
C GLU A 120 14.11 20.83 28.91
N ALA A 121 13.25 21.83 28.75
CA ALA A 121 11.85 21.62 28.41
C ALA A 121 11.61 21.42 26.92
N LEU A 122 12.49 21.90 26.04
CA LEU A 122 12.23 21.96 24.60
C LEU A 122 13.18 21.06 23.80
N ARG A 123 12.64 20.29 22.90
CA ARG A 123 13.38 19.49 21.92
C ARG A 123 12.86 19.77 20.52
N VAL A 124 13.79 20.00 19.60
CA VAL A 124 13.53 20.16 18.17
C VAL A 124 14.23 19.04 17.44
N GLY A 125 13.51 18.29 16.64
CA GLY A 125 14.02 17.16 15.89
C GLY A 125 13.90 17.36 14.38
N LEU A 126 14.90 16.90 13.64
CA LEU A 126 14.86 16.76 12.18
C LEU A 126 15.22 15.32 11.84
N ASN A 127 14.51 14.75 10.87
CA ASN A 127 14.81 13.41 10.37
C ASN A 127 14.75 13.38 8.84
N PHE A 128 15.60 12.52 8.30
CA PHE A 128 15.71 12.21 6.90
C PHE A 128 15.68 10.70 6.72
N HIS A 129 14.75 10.20 5.90
CA HIS A 129 14.71 8.83 5.43
C HIS A 129 14.93 8.81 3.94
N SER A 130 16.04 8.23 3.50
CA SER A 130 16.29 8.07 2.07
C SER A 130 15.21 7.19 1.44
N PRO A 131 15.06 7.21 0.11
CA PRO A 131 14.42 6.11 -0.56
C PRO A 131 15.04 4.77 -0.14
N SER A 132 14.22 3.72 -0.09
CA SER A 132 14.72 2.35 -0.08
C SER A 132 14.82 1.86 -1.51
N TRP A 133 15.97 1.35 -1.89
CA TRP A 133 16.21 0.76 -3.21
C TRP A 133 16.07 -0.75 -3.09
N TYR A 134 15.00 -1.27 -3.67
CA TYR A 134 14.69 -2.70 -3.66
C TYR A 134 15.01 -3.37 -4.99
N SER A 135 15.42 -4.63 -4.91
CA SER A 135 15.38 -5.61 -5.99
C SER A 135 14.27 -6.60 -5.65
N PHE A 136 13.29 -6.72 -6.53
CA PHE A 136 12.12 -7.59 -6.34
C PHE A 136 12.10 -8.72 -7.36
N LYS A 137 11.55 -9.86 -6.94
CA LYS A 137 11.16 -10.98 -7.77
C LYS A 137 9.71 -11.31 -7.47
N ASP A 138 8.87 -11.23 -8.48
CA ASP A 138 7.50 -11.69 -8.45
C ASP A 138 7.40 -13.09 -9.03
N THR A 139 6.59 -13.93 -8.39
CA THR A 139 6.17 -15.24 -8.87
C THR A 139 4.65 -15.24 -8.89
N TYR A 140 4.04 -15.52 -10.02
CA TYR A 140 2.60 -15.39 -10.20
C TYR A 140 2.01 -16.47 -11.11
N HIS A 141 0.76 -16.79 -10.87
CA HIS A 141 -0.09 -17.57 -11.73
C HIS A 141 -1.55 -17.22 -11.50
N SER A 142 -2.38 -17.51 -12.51
CA SER A 142 -3.82 -17.26 -12.46
C SER A 142 -4.57 -18.48 -12.98
N SER A 143 -5.80 -18.65 -12.52
CA SER A 143 -6.75 -19.61 -13.10
C SER A 143 -8.11 -18.97 -13.29
N LEU A 144 -8.85 -19.48 -14.26
CA LEU A 144 -10.20 -19.05 -14.55
C LEU A 144 -11.09 -20.29 -14.66
N THR A 145 -12.19 -20.27 -13.92
CA THR A 145 -13.26 -21.27 -14.02
C THR A 145 -14.54 -20.56 -14.43
N THR A 146 -15.21 -21.05 -15.46
CA THR A 146 -16.48 -20.52 -15.94
C THR A 146 -17.52 -21.61 -15.99
N ASP A 147 -18.77 -21.22 -15.81
CA ASP A 147 -19.94 -22.01 -16.15
C ASP A 147 -20.78 -21.21 -17.13
N THR A 148 -20.75 -21.62 -18.39
CA THR A 148 -21.50 -21.03 -19.50
C THR A 148 -22.73 -21.86 -19.83
N GLU A 149 -23.29 -22.59 -18.84
CA GLU A 149 -24.52 -23.36 -18.94
C GLU A 149 -24.58 -24.26 -20.19
N GLY A 150 -25.60 -24.09 -21.05
CA GLY A 150 -25.79 -24.86 -22.27
C GLY A 150 -24.78 -24.60 -23.37
N TYR A 151 -24.04 -23.47 -23.33
CA TYR A 151 -23.09 -23.10 -24.37
C TYR A 151 -21.84 -24.03 -24.38
N ALA A 152 -21.12 -24.10 -23.26
CA ALA A 152 -19.94 -24.96 -23.12
C ALA A 152 -19.86 -25.69 -21.78
N GLY A 153 -20.80 -25.41 -20.85
CA GLY A 153 -20.79 -25.93 -19.48
C GLY A 153 -19.67 -25.37 -18.62
N VAL A 154 -19.23 -26.19 -17.64
CA VAL A 154 -18.15 -25.79 -16.75
C VAL A 154 -16.80 -26.06 -17.40
N LYS A 155 -15.95 -25.01 -17.48
CA LYS A 155 -14.57 -25.08 -17.97
C LYS A 155 -13.64 -24.43 -16.99
N SER A 156 -12.42 -24.97 -16.86
CA SER A 156 -11.37 -24.41 -16.03
C SER A 156 -10.05 -24.45 -16.79
N GLN A 157 -9.27 -23.36 -16.69
CA GLN A 157 -7.94 -23.26 -17.27
C GLN A 157 -7.01 -22.49 -16.32
N SER A 158 -5.81 -22.99 -16.15
CA SER A 158 -4.75 -22.32 -15.40
C SER A 158 -3.67 -21.78 -16.35
N SER A 159 -3.04 -20.66 -15.96
CA SER A 159 -1.81 -20.20 -16.63
C SER A 159 -0.65 -21.17 -16.46
N LEU A 160 -0.67 -22.02 -15.42
CA LEU A 160 0.31 -23.09 -15.25
C LEU A 160 0.21 -24.12 -16.38
N ASP A 161 -1.01 -24.48 -16.80
CA ASP A 161 -1.22 -25.43 -17.91
C ASP A 161 -0.72 -24.87 -19.25
N LEU A 162 -0.68 -23.53 -19.38
CA LEU A 162 -0.17 -22.85 -20.57
C LEU A 162 1.35 -22.60 -20.53
N ASN A 163 2.01 -22.95 -19.42
CA ASN A 163 3.43 -22.72 -19.18
C ASN A 163 4.10 -23.95 -18.56
N ASP A 164 3.78 -25.15 -19.07
CA ASP A 164 4.38 -26.43 -18.68
C ASP A 164 4.38 -26.69 -17.16
N GLY A 165 3.40 -26.14 -16.44
CA GLY A 165 3.25 -26.26 -14.98
C GLY A 165 4.05 -25.22 -14.17
N TYR A 166 4.75 -24.28 -14.81
CA TYR A 166 5.56 -23.28 -14.14
C TYR A 166 4.80 -21.96 -13.94
N SER A 167 4.99 -21.35 -12.77
CA SER A 167 4.55 -19.99 -12.51
C SER A 167 5.34 -19.00 -13.36
N GLY A 168 4.72 -17.90 -13.73
CA GLY A 168 5.42 -16.74 -14.30
C GLY A 168 6.36 -16.11 -13.25
N GLU A 169 7.53 -15.66 -13.69
CA GLU A 169 8.47 -14.96 -12.85
C GLU A 169 8.86 -13.63 -13.50
N TYR A 170 9.00 -12.59 -12.68
CA TYR A 170 9.45 -11.28 -13.15
C TYR A 170 10.32 -10.58 -12.12
N THR A 171 11.43 -10.00 -12.56
CA THR A 171 12.39 -9.31 -11.69
C THR A 171 12.49 -7.84 -12.08
N TYR A 172 12.48 -6.96 -11.05
CA TYR A 172 12.55 -5.52 -11.26
C TYR A 172 13.16 -4.81 -10.05
N ARG A 173 13.51 -3.53 -10.22
CA ARG A 173 13.94 -2.65 -9.14
C ARG A 173 12.84 -1.66 -8.81
N TYR A 174 12.75 -1.32 -7.53
CA TYR A 174 11.79 -0.34 -7.04
C TYR A 174 12.44 0.62 -6.06
N LYS A 175 12.17 1.89 -6.23
CA LYS A 175 12.60 2.97 -5.35
C LYS A 175 11.40 3.55 -4.62
N THR A 176 11.43 3.54 -3.28
CA THR A 176 10.36 4.11 -2.43
C THR A 176 10.46 5.64 -2.33
N PRO A 177 9.43 6.33 -1.79
CA PRO A 177 9.49 7.75 -1.52
C PRO A 177 10.60 8.15 -0.55
N LEU A 178 11.17 9.33 -0.78
CA LEU A 178 11.93 10.09 0.20
C LEU A 178 10.98 10.62 1.28
N ARG A 179 11.44 10.68 2.54
CA ARG A 179 10.72 11.33 3.65
C ARG A 179 11.62 12.29 4.41
N LEU A 180 11.06 13.46 4.73
CA LEU A 180 11.68 14.47 5.58
C LEU A 180 10.73 14.81 6.72
N GLY A 181 11.23 14.85 7.93
CA GLY A 181 10.41 15.20 9.09
C GLY A 181 11.04 16.26 9.95
N ALA A 182 10.19 17.06 10.56
CA ALA A 182 10.54 18.01 11.61
C ALA A 182 9.56 17.85 12.77
N GLY A 183 10.08 17.82 13.99
CA GLY A 183 9.28 17.63 15.19
C GLY A 183 9.70 18.57 16.32
N LEU A 184 8.73 18.84 17.18
CA LEU A 184 8.90 19.68 18.37
C LEU A 184 8.26 18.94 19.56
N ALA A 185 8.98 18.92 20.68
CA ALA A 185 8.45 18.38 21.94
C ALA A 185 8.69 19.38 23.07
N TYR A 186 7.64 19.63 23.86
CA TYR A 186 7.71 20.44 25.07
C TYR A 186 7.32 19.60 26.28
N ILE A 187 8.18 19.63 27.32
CA ILE A 187 8.03 18.83 28.55
C ILE A 187 7.65 19.77 29.68
N PHE A 188 6.57 19.41 30.40
CA PHE A 188 6.08 20.16 31.54
C PHE A 188 6.71 19.63 32.84
N GLY A 189 7.01 20.55 33.77
CA GLY A 189 7.57 20.21 35.06
C GLY A 189 8.99 19.64 34.95
N THR A 190 9.83 20.32 34.17
CA THR A 190 11.22 19.94 34.01
C THR A 190 12.00 20.16 35.31
N GLN A 191 12.41 19.09 35.93
CA GLN A 191 13.44 19.02 36.96
C GLN A 191 14.47 17.99 36.51
N ALA A 192 15.65 17.99 37.12
CA ALA A 192 16.70 17.02 36.82
C ALA A 192 16.25 15.56 36.97
N ASP A 193 15.20 15.32 37.73
CA ASP A 193 14.62 14.01 37.93
C ASP A 193 13.45 13.75 36.98
N VAL A 194 13.59 12.75 36.11
CA VAL A 194 12.55 12.28 35.16
C VAL A 194 11.24 11.90 35.85
N SER A 195 11.31 11.46 37.11
CA SER A 195 10.11 11.11 37.90
C SER A 195 9.23 12.32 38.20
N SER A 196 9.79 13.52 38.21
CA SER A 196 9.11 14.78 38.48
C SER A 196 8.44 15.42 37.27
N GLN A 197 8.62 14.87 36.07
CA GLN A 197 7.98 15.37 34.86
C GLN A 197 6.45 15.16 34.92
N LYS A 198 5.69 16.23 34.68
CA LYS A 198 4.22 16.23 34.75
C LYS A 198 3.54 15.86 33.42
N GLY A 199 4.27 15.81 32.34
CA GLY A 199 3.76 15.46 31.03
C GLY A 199 4.55 16.11 29.90
N PHE A 200 4.08 15.90 28.68
CA PHE A 200 4.64 16.49 27.46
C PHE A 200 3.59 16.69 26.40
N ILE A 201 3.89 17.55 25.44
CA ILE A 201 3.17 17.71 24.17
C ILE A 201 4.18 17.62 23.03
N THR A 202 3.78 16.95 21.95
CA THR A 202 4.61 16.82 20.73
C THR A 202 3.81 17.22 19.51
N ALA A 203 4.49 17.86 18.56
CA ALA A 203 3.96 18.09 17.22
C ALA A 203 5.03 17.74 16.20
N ASP A 204 4.65 17.07 15.13
CA ASP A 204 5.54 16.76 14.04
C ASP A 204 4.88 16.89 12.67
N VAL A 205 5.69 17.25 11.68
CA VAL A 205 5.34 17.38 10.28
C VAL A 205 6.28 16.49 9.48
N GLU A 206 5.73 15.71 8.55
CA GLU A 206 6.48 14.86 7.66
C GLU A 206 6.09 15.14 6.21
N TYR A 207 7.07 15.44 5.39
CA TYR A 207 6.93 15.52 3.93
C TYR A 207 7.27 14.16 3.32
N VAL A 208 6.41 13.64 2.44
CA VAL A 208 6.60 12.38 1.73
C VAL A 208 6.51 12.65 0.23
N SER A 209 7.59 12.35 -0.49
CA SER A 209 7.67 12.53 -1.95
C SER A 209 7.11 11.30 -2.68
N TYR A 210 5.79 11.08 -2.65
CA TYR A 210 5.19 9.91 -3.33
C TYR A 210 5.45 9.90 -4.83
N LYS A 211 5.56 11.06 -5.46
CA LYS A 211 5.99 11.21 -6.86
C LYS A 211 7.41 10.68 -7.12
N GLY A 212 8.24 10.56 -6.08
CA GLY A 212 9.59 10.01 -6.17
C GLY A 212 9.68 8.47 -6.25
N ASN A 213 8.54 7.76 -6.22
CA ASN A 213 8.50 6.33 -6.50
C ASN A 213 8.97 6.06 -7.93
N ALA A 214 9.72 4.99 -8.14
CA ALA A 214 10.11 4.61 -9.49
C ALA A 214 10.35 3.10 -9.61
N PHE A 215 9.95 2.55 -10.74
CA PHE A 215 10.28 1.19 -11.14
C PHE A 215 11.37 1.21 -12.21
N ASN A 216 12.23 0.19 -12.25
CA ASN A 216 13.26 0.04 -13.25
C ASN A 216 13.48 -1.44 -13.57
N THR A 217 13.86 -1.73 -14.78
CA THR A 217 14.27 -3.08 -15.17
C THR A 217 15.56 -3.50 -14.46
N GLN A 218 15.70 -4.79 -14.21
CA GLN A 218 16.99 -5.38 -13.84
C GLN A 218 17.84 -5.67 -15.07
N ASP A 219 17.21 -5.97 -16.20
CA ASP A 219 17.88 -6.21 -17.47
C ASP A 219 17.97 -4.93 -18.32
N ASN A 220 19.13 -4.28 -18.26
CA ASN A 220 19.39 -3.07 -19.03
C ASN A 220 19.57 -3.31 -20.55
N THR A 221 19.50 -4.53 -21.02
CA THR A 221 19.62 -4.86 -22.45
C THR A 221 18.26 -4.94 -23.14
N ASN A 222 17.19 -5.22 -22.40
CA ASN A 222 15.82 -5.32 -22.90
C ASN A 222 15.20 -3.93 -23.07
N GLN A 223 15.03 -3.47 -24.31
CA GLN A 223 14.43 -2.16 -24.59
C GLN A 223 12.93 -2.11 -24.28
N ALA A 224 12.20 -3.20 -24.51
CA ALA A 224 10.77 -3.26 -24.23
C ALA A 224 10.48 -3.11 -22.72
N ASP A 225 11.30 -3.70 -21.86
CA ASP A 225 11.18 -3.51 -20.40
C ASP A 225 11.48 -2.06 -20.00
N LYS A 226 12.48 -1.42 -20.63
CA LYS A 226 12.77 0.00 -20.38
C LYS A 226 11.60 0.91 -20.75
N ASP A 227 11.02 0.68 -21.91
CA ASP A 227 9.88 1.45 -22.40
C ASP A 227 8.67 1.25 -21.47
N TYR A 228 8.38 0.00 -21.09
CA TYR A 228 7.33 -0.33 -20.12
C TYR A 228 7.50 0.41 -18.79
N PHE A 229 8.69 0.37 -18.18
CA PHE A 229 8.93 1.09 -16.92
C PHE A 229 8.95 2.60 -17.08
N THR A 230 9.33 3.11 -18.24
CA THR A 230 9.22 4.55 -18.55
C THR A 230 7.77 4.98 -18.53
N ASP A 231 6.88 4.26 -19.20
CA ASP A 231 5.45 4.56 -19.23
C ASP A 231 4.80 4.39 -17.85
N LEU A 232 5.20 3.35 -17.09
CA LEU A 232 4.75 3.17 -15.72
C LEU A 232 5.18 4.34 -14.82
N ASN A 233 6.42 4.81 -14.92
CA ASN A 233 6.93 5.94 -14.16
C ASN A 233 6.24 7.26 -14.56
N ASN A 234 5.95 7.47 -15.84
CA ASN A 234 5.14 8.59 -16.31
C ASN A 234 3.73 8.55 -15.69
N THR A 235 3.14 7.37 -15.60
CA THR A 235 1.85 7.19 -14.91
C THR A 235 1.97 7.56 -13.43
N ILE A 236 3.01 7.09 -12.73
CA ILE A 236 3.28 7.44 -11.32
C ILE A 236 3.39 8.96 -11.15
N ASP A 237 4.12 9.63 -12.04
CA ASP A 237 4.30 11.09 -12.04
C ASP A 237 3.00 11.87 -12.22
N ASN A 238 2.06 11.34 -12.98
CA ASN A 238 0.75 11.95 -13.22
C ASN A 238 -0.23 11.66 -12.07
N VAL A 239 -0.15 10.46 -11.50
CA VAL A 239 -1.06 9.93 -10.47
C VAL A 239 -0.72 10.44 -9.09
N PHE A 240 0.58 10.46 -8.73
CA PHE A 240 1.01 10.78 -7.39
C PHE A 240 1.52 12.22 -7.28
N LYS A 241 1.31 12.80 -6.11
CA LYS A 241 1.91 14.06 -5.67
C LYS A 241 2.60 13.87 -4.33
N SER A 242 3.44 14.80 -3.94
CA SER A 242 3.96 14.84 -2.58
C SER A 242 2.86 15.16 -1.58
N ALA A 243 2.93 14.57 -0.41
CA ALA A 243 1.99 14.82 0.67
C ALA A 243 2.69 15.26 1.95
N VAL A 244 1.97 16.02 2.76
CA VAL A 244 2.40 16.45 4.09
C VAL A 244 1.52 15.74 5.12
N ASN A 245 2.16 15.10 6.08
CA ASN A 245 1.54 14.48 7.23
C ASN A 245 1.77 15.36 8.45
N PHE A 246 0.78 15.43 9.31
CA PHE A 246 0.85 16.18 10.57
C PHE A 246 0.43 15.28 11.73
N ARG A 247 1.18 15.32 12.84
CA ARG A 247 0.86 14.55 14.05
C ARG A 247 1.01 15.44 15.27
N LEU A 248 0.05 15.30 16.19
CA LEU A 248 0.03 15.97 17.48
C LEU A 248 -0.23 14.91 18.55
N GLY A 249 0.50 14.97 19.66
CA GLY A 249 0.32 14.04 20.76
C GLY A 249 0.72 14.64 22.09
N GLY A 250 0.22 14.05 23.17
CA GLY A 250 0.61 14.46 24.49
C GLY A 250 0.24 13.45 25.57
N GLU A 251 0.94 13.58 26.69
CA GLU A 251 0.71 12.83 27.92
C GLU A 251 0.70 13.77 29.09
N LEU A 252 -0.27 13.57 29.99
CA LEU A 252 -0.29 14.18 31.32
C LEU A 252 -0.14 13.07 32.36
N LYS A 253 0.71 13.30 33.35
CA LYS A 253 0.98 12.40 34.46
C LYS A 253 0.36 12.96 35.75
N PHE A 254 -0.41 12.10 36.42
CA PHE A 254 -1.04 12.36 37.72
C PHE A 254 -0.57 11.25 38.66
N GLU A 255 0.52 11.50 39.40
CA GLU A 255 1.12 10.50 40.33
C GLU A 255 1.30 9.11 39.69
N THR A 256 0.28 8.25 39.80
CA THR A 256 0.27 6.88 39.31
C THR A 256 -0.49 6.70 38.00
N VAL A 257 -1.25 7.70 37.57
CA VAL A 257 -2.11 7.63 36.37
C VAL A 257 -1.53 8.54 35.27
N MET A 258 -1.57 8.06 34.04
CA MET A 258 -1.21 8.81 32.84
C MET A 258 -2.38 8.85 31.88
N VAL A 259 -2.66 10.04 31.32
CA VAL A 259 -3.67 10.24 30.27
C VAL A 259 -2.96 10.69 29.01
N ARG A 260 -3.30 10.06 27.89
CA ARG A 260 -2.70 10.31 26.58
C ARG A 260 -3.76 10.66 25.55
N ALA A 261 -3.46 11.58 24.69
CA ALA A 261 -4.27 11.90 23.51
C ALA A 261 -3.37 12.11 22.31
N GLY A 262 -3.87 11.78 21.12
CA GLY A 262 -3.14 11.97 19.88
C GLY A 262 -4.07 12.18 18.69
N PHE A 263 -3.56 12.94 17.73
CA PHE A 263 -4.18 13.21 16.44
C PHE A 263 -3.16 13.05 15.34
N GLY A 264 -3.54 12.44 14.22
CA GLY A 264 -2.72 12.32 13.03
C GLY A 264 -3.54 12.61 11.78
N TYR A 265 -3.00 13.44 10.90
CA TYR A 265 -3.52 13.69 9.57
C TYR A 265 -2.47 13.28 8.54
N TYR A 266 -2.86 12.46 7.60
CA TYR A 266 -2.02 11.99 6.50
C TYR A 266 -2.59 12.52 5.20
N GLY A 267 -1.80 13.34 4.52
CA GLY A 267 -2.20 14.03 3.30
C GLY A 267 -2.50 13.07 2.15
N ASN A 268 -3.40 13.48 1.27
CA ASN A 268 -3.73 12.75 0.06
C ASN A 268 -2.52 12.64 -0.86
N PRO A 269 -2.04 11.42 -1.19
CA PRO A 269 -0.90 11.21 -2.08
C PRO A 269 -1.24 11.32 -3.57
N TYR A 270 -2.54 11.34 -3.92
CA TYR A 270 -2.98 11.33 -5.32
C TYR A 270 -3.20 12.73 -5.87
N SER A 271 -2.88 12.93 -7.13
CA SER A 271 -3.24 14.14 -7.88
C SER A 271 -4.76 14.18 -8.13
N ASN A 272 -5.31 15.37 -8.35
CA ASN A 272 -6.77 15.54 -8.51
C ASN A 272 -7.33 14.92 -9.80
N ASN A 273 -6.48 14.52 -10.74
CA ASN A 273 -6.87 14.01 -12.06
C ASN A 273 -6.74 12.49 -12.20
N TYR A 274 -6.46 11.77 -11.12
CA TYR A 274 -6.12 10.35 -11.24
C TYR A 274 -7.31 9.47 -11.60
N PHE A 275 -8.46 9.71 -11.00
CA PHE A 275 -9.63 8.85 -11.23
C PHE A 275 -10.56 9.35 -12.34
N GLY A 276 -10.18 10.40 -13.06
CA GLY A 276 -11.07 11.08 -13.99
C GLY A 276 -12.15 11.90 -13.28
N ASN A 277 -13.19 12.30 -13.97
CA ASN A 277 -14.32 13.05 -13.40
C ASN A 277 -15.55 12.15 -13.22
N GLN A 278 -15.37 10.86 -12.97
CA GLN A 278 -16.48 9.92 -12.81
C GLN A 278 -17.23 10.15 -11.48
N PRO A 279 -18.55 10.06 -11.45
CA PRO A 279 -19.33 10.14 -10.22
C PRO A 279 -18.90 9.03 -9.24
N GLY A 280 -18.51 9.41 -8.04
CA GLY A 280 -18.05 8.46 -7.00
C GLY A 280 -16.54 8.31 -6.87
N ASP A 281 -15.74 8.96 -7.70
CA ASP A 281 -14.29 8.95 -7.61
C ASP A 281 -13.82 9.54 -6.27
N VAL A 282 -12.91 8.81 -5.60
CA VAL A 282 -12.30 9.28 -4.36
C VAL A 282 -11.21 10.29 -4.70
N THR A 283 -11.59 11.54 -4.80
CA THR A 283 -10.65 12.64 -5.05
C THR A 283 -9.76 12.97 -3.85
N ASN A 284 -10.07 12.44 -2.66
CA ASN A 284 -9.34 12.72 -1.43
C ASN A 284 -9.14 11.44 -0.59
N ALA A 285 -8.00 10.79 -0.76
CA ALA A 285 -7.56 9.62 0.00
C ALA A 285 -6.76 10.02 1.25
N SER A 286 -7.10 11.13 1.90
CA SER A 286 -6.51 11.51 3.18
C SER A 286 -6.98 10.54 4.28
N ARG A 287 -6.10 10.34 5.28
CA ARG A 287 -6.40 9.49 6.43
C ARG A 287 -6.28 10.30 7.71
N MET A 288 -7.21 10.11 8.64
CA MET A 288 -7.15 10.68 9.97
C MET A 288 -7.11 9.59 11.04
N ASN A 289 -6.32 9.83 12.08
CA ASN A 289 -6.25 9.01 13.28
C ASN A 289 -6.55 9.88 14.50
N ILE A 290 -7.42 9.39 15.38
CA ILE A 290 -7.66 9.99 16.69
C ILE A 290 -7.38 8.88 17.70
N SER A 291 -6.57 9.19 18.72
CA SER A 291 -6.19 8.21 19.72
C SER A 291 -6.33 8.76 21.13
N GLY A 292 -6.63 7.84 22.07
CA GLY A 292 -6.65 8.10 23.48
C GLY A 292 -6.05 6.94 24.25
N GLY A 293 -5.45 7.20 25.42
CA GLY A 293 -4.84 6.17 26.23
C GLY A 293 -4.85 6.50 27.71
N LEU A 294 -4.88 5.45 28.51
CA LEU A 294 -4.75 5.50 29.97
C LEU A 294 -3.61 4.60 30.40
N GLY A 295 -2.74 5.11 31.23
CA GLY A 295 -1.68 4.36 31.86
C GLY A 295 -1.80 4.38 33.36
N TRP A 296 -1.46 3.27 34.00
CA TRP A 296 -1.29 3.19 35.44
C TRP A 296 0.08 2.59 35.77
N ARG A 297 0.78 3.22 36.71
CA ARG A 297 2.11 2.78 37.13
C ARG A 297 2.26 2.93 38.64
N ASN A 298 2.57 1.83 39.33
CA ASN A 298 2.80 1.82 40.76
C ASN A 298 3.80 0.71 41.14
N LYS A 299 4.83 1.04 41.94
CA LYS A 299 5.78 0.11 42.56
C LYS A 299 6.34 -0.96 41.60
N GLY A 300 6.74 -0.54 40.38
CA GLY A 300 7.33 -1.43 39.37
C GLY A 300 6.33 -2.15 38.47
N MET A 301 5.04 -2.12 38.77
CA MET A 301 3.98 -2.58 37.87
C MET A 301 3.47 -1.45 37.00
N PHE A 302 3.11 -1.77 35.76
CA PHE A 302 2.45 -0.83 34.85
C PHE A 302 1.39 -1.55 34.01
N VAL A 303 0.34 -0.83 33.68
CA VAL A 303 -0.70 -1.25 32.74
C VAL A 303 -1.03 -0.05 31.85
N ASP A 304 -1.00 -0.27 30.54
CA ASP A 304 -1.36 0.74 29.54
C ASP A 304 -2.49 0.22 28.66
N LEU A 305 -3.51 1.06 28.46
CA LEU A 305 -4.60 0.85 27.53
C LEU A 305 -4.60 1.97 26.50
N ALA A 306 -4.66 1.62 25.21
CA ALA A 306 -4.74 2.58 24.12
C ALA A 306 -5.86 2.20 23.14
N TYR A 307 -6.55 3.22 22.64
CA TYR A 307 -7.54 3.10 21.58
C TYR A 307 -7.20 4.06 20.45
N ILE A 308 -7.28 3.56 19.22
CA ILE A 308 -7.06 4.35 18.00
C ILE A 308 -8.29 4.20 17.13
N HIS A 309 -8.88 5.33 16.74
CA HIS A 309 -9.90 5.41 15.71
C HIS A 309 -9.30 5.95 14.42
N GLN A 310 -9.37 5.16 13.35
CA GLN A 310 -8.83 5.53 12.05
C GLN A 310 -9.96 5.75 11.06
N ILE A 311 -9.94 6.89 10.37
CA ILE A 311 -10.86 7.25 9.30
C ILE A 311 -10.07 7.18 7.99
N ILE A 312 -10.45 6.25 7.11
CA ILE A 312 -9.83 6.05 5.79
C ILE A 312 -10.93 6.22 4.74
N LYS A 313 -10.62 6.96 3.68
CA LYS A 313 -11.43 7.00 2.46
C LYS A 313 -10.65 6.29 1.37
N ASP A 314 -11.25 5.30 0.77
CA ASP A 314 -10.65 4.51 -0.30
C ASP A 314 -11.73 4.09 -1.30
N ALA A 315 -11.35 3.82 -2.55
CA ALA A 315 -12.21 3.26 -3.58
C ALA A 315 -11.48 2.10 -4.26
N TYR A 316 -12.20 1.03 -4.47
CA TYR A 316 -11.71 -0.14 -5.16
C TYR A 316 -12.63 -0.47 -6.34
N TYR A 317 -12.03 -0.62 -7.52
CA TYR A 317 -12.71 -1.03 -8.75
C TYR A 317 -12.11 -2.37 -9.19
N PRO A 318 -12.89 -3.47 -9.22
CA PRO A 318 -12.38 -4.77 -9.69
C PRO A 318 -11.90 -4.70 -11.15
N TYR A 319 -12.63 -3.99 -11.98
CA TYR A 319 -12.29 -3.63 -13.37
C TYR A 319 -13.08 -2.38 -13.79
N ARG A 320 -12.72 -1.80 -14.90
CA ARG A 320 -13.47 -0.72 -15.54
C ARG A 320 -14.06 -1.26 -16.84
N LEU A 321 -15.29 -0.89 -17.11
CA LEU A 321 -15.89 -1.08 -18.44
C LEU A 321 -15.48 0.14 -19.27
N ASP A 322 -14.97 -0.10 -20.48
CA ASP A 322 -14.82 0.98 -21.46
C ASP A 322 -16.23 1.50 -21.79
N GLU A 323 -16.42 2.81 -21.68
CA GLU A 323 -17.61 3.45 -22.20
C GLU A 323 -17.52 3.31 -23.73
N GLY A 324 -18.39 2.45 -24.31
CA GLY A 324 -18.49 2.19 -25.73
C GLY A 324 -19.02 3.39 -26.53
#